data_1bd39347c23d42eee989d5fa724653bd
#
_entry.id   1bd39347c23d42eee989d5fa724653bd
#
_cell.length_a   1.000
_cell.length_b   1.000
_cell.length_c   1.000
_cell.angle_alpha   90.00
_cell.angle_beta   90.00
_cell.angle_gamma   90.00
#
_symmetry.space_group_name_H-M   'P 1'
#
loop_
_entity.id
_entity.type
_entity.pdbx_description
1 polymer ?
#
loop_
_entity_poly.entity_id
_entity_poly.type
_entity_poly.pdbx_seq_one_letter_code
_entity_poly.pdbx_strand_id
1 'polypeptide(L)'
;GNTEYGTGMNGLVDRGDVKMSLDSLRKELVPKYQESIDAGVMTVMASYNMWNGIRCHASKELLTDLLKDEMGFQGFVVSDWEAIDQIPGDYKSDIEISINAGIDMVMVSGEGQPYKKYIRLLKENVNEGLISMERIDDAVSRILKVKFLSGLYENPFVENDKLNLIGSDKHRNLGRQAVRESIVVLKNDEML
;
A
#
# COMPACT_ATOMS: atom_id res chain seq x y z
N GLY A 1 -3.55 4.77 -2.12
CA GLY A 1 -3.12 5.36 -3.32
C GLY A 1 -4.00 6.46 -3.86
N ASN A 2 -3.39 7.61 -4.06
CA ASN A 2 -4.08 8.82 -4.52
C ASN A 2 -3.73 9.21 -5.94
N THR A 3 -3.41 8.25 -6.77
CA THR A 3 -3.57 8.54 -8.19
C THR A 3 -5.07 8.54 -8.41
N GLU A 4 -5.63 9.66 -8.83
CA GLU A 4 -7.05 9.75 -9.16
C GLU A 4 -7.44 8.49 -9.92
N TYR A 5 -8.59 7.94 -9.56
CA TYR A 5 -9.17 6.83 -10.29
C TYR A 5 -9.24 7.21 -11.76
N GLY A 6 -8.15 6.93 -12.46
CA GLY A 6 -8.09 7.13 -13.88
C GLY A 6 -9.15 6.27 -14.55
N THR A 7 -9.33 6.46 -15.78
CA THR A 7 -10.18 5.60 -16.61
C THR A 7 -9.76 4.16 -16.41
N GLY A 8 -10.60 3.37 -15.73
CA GLY A 8 -10.32 2.00 -15.42
C GLY A 8 -9.95 1.19 -16.65
N MET A 9 -8.95 0.34 -16.55
CA MET A 9 -8.63 -0.64 -17.58
C MET A 9 -9.51 -1.87 -17.40
N ASN A 10 -10.10 -2.36 -18.48
CA ASN A 10 -10.94 -3.57 -18.47
C ASN A 10 -12.12 -3.52 -17.49
N GLY A 11 -12.71 -2.34 -17.26
CA GLY A 11 -13.84 -2.16 -16.35
C GLY A 11 -13.47 -2.14 -14.86
N LEU A 12 -12.20 -2.17 -14.51
CA LEU A 12 -11.71 -2.09 -13.13
C LEU A 12 -11.26 -0.67 -12.82
N VAL A 13 -11.96 -0.01 -11.91
CA VAL A 13 -11.82 1.42 -11.58
C VAL A 13 -10.45 1.73 -10.94
N ASP A 14 -9.86 0.77 -10.23
CA ASP A 14 -8.60 0.89 -9.48
C ASP A 14 -7.33 0.65 -10.32
N ARG A 15 -7.44 0.39 -11.63
CA ARG A 15 -6.33 0.03 -12.51
C ARG A 15 -6.04 1.05 -13.62
N GLY A 16 -6.45 2.29 -13.41
CA GLY A 16 -6.25 3.36 -14.36
C GLY A 16 -4.78 3.77 -14.52
N ASP A 17 -4.52 4.52 -15.58
CA ASP A 17 -3.20 5.12 -15.84
C ASP A 17 -3.31 6.63 -15.76
N VAL A 18 -2.74 7.22 -14.74
CA VAL A 18 -2.71 8.66 -14.51
C VAL A 18 -1.64 9.30 -15.38
N LYS A 19 -2.06 10.10 -16.35
CA LYS A 19 -1.17 10.89 -17.20
C LYS A 19 -0.93 12.26 -16.58
N MET A 20 0.18 12.40 -15.89
CA MET A 20 0.50 13.61 -15.14
C MET A 20 2.02 13.80 -15.06
N SER A 21 2.51 15.04 -15.22
CA SER A 21 3.92 15.34 -14.99
C SER A 21 4.27 15.21 -13.51
N LEU A 22 5.55 14.97 -13.20
CA LEU A 22 6.02 14.93 -11.82
C LEU A 22 5.77 16.24 -11.08
N ASP A 23 5.91 17.38 -11.76
CA ASP A 23 5.64 18.70 -11.16
C ASP A 23 4.15 18.89 -10.81
N SER A 24 3.24 18.44 -11.68
CA SER A 24 1.81 18.42 -11.36
C SER A 24 1.50 17.48 -10.20
N LEU A 25 2.10 16.29 -10.18
CA LEU A 25 1.95 15.34 -9.08
C LEU A 25 2.44 15.94 -7.76
N ARG A 26 3.61 16.60 -7.75
CA ARG A 26 4.14 17.30 -6.58
C ARG A 26 3.20 18.39 -6.09
N LYS A 27 2.61 19.15 -7.00
CA LYS A 27 1.70 20.24 -6.64
C LYS A 27 0.36 19.77 -6.10
N GLU A 28 -0.21 18.73 -6.68
CA GLU A 28 -1.61 18.34 -6.44
C GLU A 28 -1.75 17.21 -5.42
N LEU A 29 -0.83 16.24 -5.42
CA LEU A 29 -0.96 15.03 -4.60
C LEU A 29 0.02 14.98 -3.43
N VAL A 30 1.27 15.39 -3.63
CA VAL A 30 2.31 15.33 -2.57
C VAL A 30 1.89 16.01 -1.28
N PRO A 31 1.23 17.20 -1.26
CA PRO A 31 0.85 17.85 -0.01
C PRO A 31 -0.01 16.97 0.89
N LYS A 32 -0.93 16.19 0.33
CA LYS A 32 -1.80 15.28 1.10
C LYS A 32 -1.03 14.14 1.77
N TYR A 33 0.00 13.65 1.11
CA TYR A 33 0.90 12.64 1.69
C TYR A 33 1.81 13.27 2.73
N GLN A 34 2.35 14.47 2.46
CA GLN A 34 3.22 15.16 3.40
C GLN A 34 2.50 15.44 4.72
N GLU A 35 1.26 15.96 4.67
CA GLU A 35 0.43 16.17 5.86
C GLU A 35 0.24 14.86 6.67
N SER A 36 0.07 13.72 5.98
CA SER A 36 -0.05 12.42 6.63
C SER A 36 1.27 11.95 7.26
N ILE A 37 2.40 12.18 6.59
CA ILE A 37 3.74 11.87 7.10
C ILE A 37 4.04 12.72 8.33
N ASP A 38 3.74 14.02 8.27
CA ASP A 38 3.94 14.98 9.37
C ASP A 38 3.05 14.62 10.58
N ALA A 39 1.86 14.04 10.32
CA ALA A 39 0.99 13.49 11.36
C ALA A 39 1.46 12.13 11.92
N GLY A 40 2.55 11.56 11.43
CA GLY A 40 3.16 10.36 11.97
C GLY A 40 2.72 9.05 11.31
N VAL A 41 2.21 9.08 10.08
CA VAL A 41 1.93 7.85 9.32
C VAL A 41 3.21 7.06 9.11
N MET A 42 3.17 5.76 9.45
CA MET A 42 4.34 4.87 9.38
C MET A 42 4.17 3.73 8.36
N THR A 43 3.03 3.64 7.70
CA THR A 43 2.80 2.64 6.64
C THR A 43 2.10 3.29 5.45
N VAL A 44 2.57 3.00 4.26
CA VAL A 44 1.96 3.45 3.00
C VAL A 44 1.78 2.24 2.09
N MET A 45 0.58 2.07 1.55
CA MET A 45 0.32 1.07 0.52
C MET A 45 0.48 1.70 -0.86
N ALA A 46 1.27 1.07 -1.72
CA ALA A 46 1.42 1.51 -3.09
C ALA A 46 0.10 1.37 -3.86
N SER A 47 -0.19 2.32 -4.75
CA SER A 47 -1.43 2.30 -5.53
C SER A 47 -1.44 1.19 -6.58
N TYR A 48 -2.60 0.60 -6.80
CA TYR A 48 -2.82 -0.39 -7.89
C TYR A 48 -2.74 0.22 -9.30
N ASN A 49 -2.84 1.53 -9.40
CA ASN A 49 -2.82 2.27 -10.64
C ASN A 49 -1.45 2.28 -11.32
N MET A 50 -1.43 2.82 -12.52
CA MET A 50 -0.23 3.23 -13.23
C MET A 50 -0.06 4.76 -13.16
N TRP A 51 1.18 5.20 -13.29
CA TRP A 51 1.54 6.58 -13.54
C TRP A 51 2.40 6.64 -14.80
N ASN A 52 1.89 7.34 -15.82
CA ASN A 52 2.53 7.46 -17.14
C ASN A 52 2.94 6.11 -17.76
N GLY A 53 2.10 5.09 -17.60
CA GLY A 53 2.32 3.75 -18.15
C GLY A 53 3.15 2.82 -17.28
N ILE A 54 3.67 3.29 -16.14
CA ILE A 54 4.44 2.48 -15.19
C ILE A 54 3.57 2.12 -14.00
N ARG A 55 3.51 0.85 -13.61
CA ARG A 55 2.85 0.43 -12.37
C ARG A 55 3.47 1.14 -11.18
N CYS A 56 2.65 1.68 -10.27
CA CYS A 56 3.17 2.36 -9.08
C CYS A 56 4.09 1.46 -8.25
N HIS A 57 3.83 0.15 -8.23
CA HIS A 57 4.68 -0.84 -7.55
C HIS A 57 6.06 -1.04 -8.23
N ALA A 58 6.24 -0.59 -9.47
CA ALA A 58 7.49 -0.64 -10.23
C ALA A 58 8.18 0.73 -10.33
N SER A 59 7.60 1.76 -9.75
CA SER A 59 8.11 3.13 -9.91
C SER A 59 9.06 3.51 -8.77
N LYS A 60 10.36 3.38 -9.00
CA LYS A 60 11.39 3.88 -8.09
C LYS A 60 11.24 5.38 -7.84
N GLU A 61 10.91 6.14 -8.89
CA GLU A 61 10.71 7.59 -8.81
C GLU A 61 9.62 7.96 -7.78
N LEU A 62 8.51 7.21 -7.72
CA LEU A 62 7.45 7.47 -6.75
C LEU A 62 7.75 6.93 -5.35
N LEU A 63 8.27 5.70 -5.26
CA LEU A 63 8.36 4.99 -3.98
C LEU A 63 9.66 5.31 -3.22
N THR A 64 10.75 5.45 -3.93
CA THR A 64 12.06 5.78 -3.33
C THR A 64 12.34 7.26 -3.43
N ASP A 65 12.53 7.76 -4.65
CA ASP A 65 13.07 9.10 -4.85
C ASP A 65 12.13 10.18 -4.31
N LEU A 66 10.81 10.07 -4.56
CA LEU A 66 9.83 11.04 -4.06
C LEU A 66 9.42 10.75 -2.61
N LEU A 67 8.83 9.55 -2.34
CA LEU A 67 8.23 9.27 -1.04
C LEU A 67 9.27 9.12 0.08
N LYS A 68 10.30 8.27 -0.11
CA LYS A 68 11.28 7.99 0.94
C LYS A 68 12.30 9.11 1.07
N ASP A 69 12.86 9.58 -0.05
CA ASP A 69 14.01 10.50 -0.03
C ASP A 69 13.55 11.96 0.04
N GLU A 70 12.73 12.43 -0.92
CA GLU A 70 12.32 13.85 -0.98
C GLU A 70 11.37 14.22 0.16
N MET A 71 10.35 13.39 0.43
CA MET A 71 9.35 13.63 1.47
C MET A 71 9.80 13.14 2.86
N GLY A 72 10.90 12.42 2.96
CA GLY A 72 11.48 11.94 4.22
C GLY A 72 10.66 10.86 4.94
N PHE A 73 9.89 10.05 4.22
CA PHE A 73 9.08 8.99 4.81
C PHE A 73 9.93 7.93 5.52
N GLN A 74 9.74 7.80 6.83
CA GLN A 74 10.54 6.93 7.70
C GLN A 74 9.91 5.56 7.98
N GLY A 75 8.68 5.33 7.51
CA GLY A 75 7.99 4.05 7.64
C GLY A 75 8.34 3.07 6.52
N PHE A 76 7.51 2.05 6.34
CA PHE A 76 7.67 1.09 5.25
C PHE A 76 6.53 1.16 4.23
N VAL A 77 6.84 0.77 3.00
CA VAL A 77 5.88 0.66 1.90
C VAL A 77 5.45 -0.79 1.76
N VAL A 78 4.14 -1.03 1.81
CA VAL A 78 3.54 -2.35 1.55
C VAL A 78 2.93 -2.37 0.15
N SER A 79 2.99 -3.52 -0.52
CA SER A 79 2.28 -3.70 -1.79
C SER A 79 0.77 -3.77 -1.56
N ASP A 80 -0.03 -3.50 -2.56
CA ASP A 80 -1.42 -3.95 -2.62
C ASP A 80 -1.48 -5.46 -2.89
N TRP A 81 -2.67 -6.04 -2.79
CA TRP A 81 -2.94 -7.47 -2.93
C TRP A 81 -2.59 -7.97 -4.33
N GLU A 82 -1.65 -8.93 -4.45
CA GLU A 82 -1.15 -9.46 -5.73
C GLU A 82 -0.68 -8.38 -6.74
N ALA A 83 -0.35 -7.19 -6.28
CA ALA A 83 -0.11 -6.09 -7.18
C ALA A 83 1.25 -6.17 -7.89
N ILE A 84 2.23 -6.82 -7.29
CA ILE A 84 3.52 -7.02 -7.97
C ILE A 84 3.39 -7.96 -9.17
N ASP A 85 2.45 -8.90 -9.12
CA ASP A 85 2.15 -9.85 -10.22
C ASP A 85 1.55 -9.14 -11.45
N GLN A 86 1.21 -7.85 -11.33
CA GLN A 86 0.72 -7.01 -12.44
C GLN A 86 1.85 -6.27 -13.16
N ILE A 87 3.08 -6.38 -12.70
CA ILE A 87 4.26 -5.84 -13.39
C ILE A 87 4.51 -6.73 -14.63
N PRO A 88 4.74 -6.15 -15.82
CA PRO A 88 5.01 -6.97 -17.01
C PRO A 88 6.33 -7.74 -16.88
N GLY A 89 6.26 -9.07 -16.88
CA GLY A 89 7.43 -9.93 -16.76
C GLY A 89 7.07 -11.32 -16.26
N ASP A 90 8.06 -12.01 -15.72
CA ASP A 90 7.85 -13.21 -14.91
C ASP A 90 7.92 -12.85 -13.42
N TYR A 91 7.40 -13.72 -12.58
CA TYR A 91 7.26 -13.43 -11.13
C TYR A 91 8.61 -13.21 -10.43
N LYS A 92 9.73 -13.70 -10.96
CA LYS A 92 11.06 -13.43 -10.41
C LYS A 92 11.50 -12.01 -10.73
N SER A 93 11.29 -11.55 -11.96
CA SER A 93 11.56 -10.18 -12.37
C SER A 93 10.60 -9.18 -11.70
N ASP A 94 9.33 -9.56 -11.47
CA ASP A 94 8.36 -8.72 -10.76
C ASP A 94 8.81 -8.42 -9.32
N ILE A 95 9.34 -9.44 -8.63
CA ILE A 95 9.94 -9.31 -7.30
C ILE A 95 11.17 -8.38 -7.36
N GLU A 96 12.08 -8.59 -8.30
CA GLU A 96 13.27 -7.75 -8.47
C GLU A 96 12.87 -6.29 -8.65
N ILE A 97 12.01 -6.00 -9.62
CA ILE A 97 11.57 -4.66 -9.97
C ILE A 97 10.90 -3.97 -8.80
N SER A 98 9.94 -4.64 -8.15
CA SER A 98 9.16 -4.03 -7.06
C SER A 98 10.00 -3.76 -5.81
N ILE A 99 10.87 -4.68 -5.42
CA ILE A 99 11.77 -4.48 -4.26
C ILE A 99 12.76 -3.36 -4.53
N ASN A 100 13.38 -3.32 -5.72
CA ASN A 100 14.30 -2.26 -6.11
C ASN A 100 13.58 -0.91 -6.30
N ALA A 101 12.29 -0.90 -6.64
CA ALA A 101 11.49 0.32 -6.69
C ALA A 101 11.22 0.90 -5.30
N GLY A 102 11.28 0.12 -4.22
CA GLY A 102 11.10 0.61 -2.86
C GLY A 102 9.99 -0.07 -2.07
N ILE A 103 9.36 -1.14 -2.58
CA ILE A 103 8.44 -1.97 -1.79
C ILE A 103 9.25 -2.69 -0.69
N ASP A 104 8.78 -2.59 0.55
CA ASP A 104 9.44 -3.18 1.72
C ASP A 104 8.75 -4.46 2.17
N MET A 105 7.42 -4.53 2.04
CA MET A 105 6.59 -5.67 2.42
C MET A 105 5.64 -6.02 1.28
N VAL A 106 5.53 -7.30 0.94
CA VAL A 106 4.69 -7.76 -0.18
C VAL A 106 3.50 -8.56 0.33
N MET A 107 2.30 -8.22 -0.16
CA MET A 107 1.09 -9.01 0.05
C MET A 107 1.05 -10.15 -0.97
N VAL A 108 1.47 -11.32 -0.54
CA VAL A 108 1.42 -12.54 -1.34
C VAL A 108 0.17 -13.33 -0.99
N SER A 109 -0.65 -13.63 -1.98
CA SER A 109 -1.90 -14.37 -1.80
C SER A 109 -1.91 -15.65 -2.63
N GLY A 110 -3.00 -16.40 -2.53
CA GLY A 110 -3.25 -17.61 -3.29
C GLY A 110 -3.16 -18.90 -2.47
N GLU A 111 -3.64 -19.98 -3.09
CA GLU A 111 -3.61 -21.30 -2.50
C GLU A 111 -2.24 -21.99 -2.64
N GLY A 112 -1.96 -22.99 -1.81
CA GLY A 112 -0.76 -23.83 -1.96
C GLY A 112 0.55 -23.22 -1.47
N GLN A 113 0.50 -22.24 -0.56
CA GLN A 113 1.67 -21.61 0.07
C GLN A 113 2.54 -20.80 -0.92
N PRO A 114 1.97 -19.88 -1.68
CA PRO A 114 2.69 -19.07 -2.68
C PRO A 114 3.81 -18.22 -2.07
N TYR A 115 3.70 -17.89 -0.77
CA TYR A 115 4.77 -17.19 -0.03
C TYR A 115 6.10 -17.96 -0.03
N LYS A 116 6.09 -19.29 -0.11
CA LYS A 116 7.32 -20.09 -0.23
C LYS A 116 8.02 -19.86 -1.56
N LYS A 117 7.23 -19.75 -2.65
CA LYS A 117 7.74 -19.41 -3.97
C LYS A 117 8.34 -18.00 -3.96
N TYR A 118 7.62 -17.03 -3.36
CA TYR A 118 8.10 -15.66 -3.20
C TYR A 118 9.44 -15.61 -2.46
N ILE A 119 9.52 -16.23 -1.28
CA ILE A 119 10.76 -16.25 -0.46
C ILE A 119 11.92 -16.90 -1.23
N ARG A 120 11.66 -17.98 -1.94
CA ARG A 120 12.71 -18.65 -2.75
C ARG A 120 13.23 -17.73 -3.84
N LEU A 121 12.35 -17.13 -4.63
CA LEU A 121 12.72 -16.25 -5.73
C LEU A 121 13.38 -14.95 -5.24
N LEU A 122 12.94 -14.39 -4.12
CA LEU A 122 13.61 -13.25 -3.49
C LEU A 122 15.05 -13.59 -3.10
N LYS A 123 15.28 -14.76 -2.50
CA LYS A 123 16.62 -15.23 -2.15
C LYS A 123 17.50 -15.47 -3.41
N GLU A 124 16.92 -16.01 -4.47
CA GLU A 124 17.60 -16.17 -5.75
C GLU A 124 18.05 -14.82 -6.32
N ASN A 125 17.16 -13.81 -6.35
CA ASN A 125 17.50 -12.46 -6.78
C ASN A 125 18.63 -11.83 -5.96
N VAL A 126 18.66 -12.04 -4.67
CA VAL A 126 19.74 -11.55 -3.80
C VAL A 126 21.06 -12.29 -4.10
N ASN A 127 21.01 -13.61 -4.21
CA ASN A 127 22.21 -14.43 -4.49
C ASN A 127 22.82 -14.12 -5.88
N GLU A 128 21.99 -13.74 -6.83
CA GLU A 128 22.42 -13.35 -8.18
C GLU A 128 22.85 -11.87 -8.26
N GLY A 129 22.74 -11.12 -7.15
CA GLY A 129 23.10 -9.69 -7.09
C GLY A 129 22.11 -8.75 -7.79
N LEU A 130 20.90 -9.24 -8.12
CA LEU A 130 19.84 -8.43 -8.73
C LEU A 130 19.14 -7.53 -7.72
N ILE A 131 19.13 -7.96 -6.45
CA ILE A 131 18.69 -7.16 -5.30
C ILE A 131 19.86 -7.10 -4.31
N SER A 132 20.25 -5.90 -3.90
CA SER A 132 21.36 -5.77 -2.94
C SER A 132 20.94 -6.10 -1.52
N MET A 133 21.90 -6.52 -0.68
CA MET A 133 21.63 -6.74 0.76
C MET A 133 21.27 -5.43 1.47
N GLU A 134 21.86 -4.30 1.05
CA GLU A 134 21.50 -2.97 1.61
C GLU A 134 20.01 -2.68 1.40
N ARG A 135 19.44 -3.06 0.24
CA ARG A 135 18.01 -2.87 -0.02
C ARG A 135 17.14 -3.76 0.88
N ILE A 136 17.59 -4.99 1.14
CA ILE A 136 16.90 -5.90 2.06
C ILE A 136 17.00 -5.38 3.50
N ASP A 137 18.17 -4.94 3.91
CA ASP A 137 18.41 -4.40 5.25
C ASP A 137 17.59 -3.12 5.51
N ASP A 138 17.47 -2.23 4.51
CA ASP A 138 16.58 -1.06 4.59
C ASP A 138 15.12 -1.50 4.79
N ALA A 139 14.61 -2.44 3.99
CA ALA A 139 13.24 -2.93 4.12
C ALA A 139 12.98 -3.53 5.51
N VAL A 140 13.86 -4.42 5.97
CA VAL A 140 13.75 -5.06 7.29
C VAL A 140 13.82 -4.04 8.41
N SER A 141 14.76 -3.09 8.34
CA SER A 141 14.93 -2.03 9.34
C SER A 141 13.68 -1.16 9.45
N ARG A 142 13.07 -0.77 8.31
CA ARG A 142 11.82 0.00 8.29
C ARG A 142 10.66 -0.76 8.93
N ILE A 143 10.47 -2.03 8.57
CA ILE A 143 9.43 -2.90 9.13
C ILE A 143 9.61 -3.07 10.64
N LEU A 144 10.83 -3.39 11.09
CA LEU A 144 11.12 -3.58 12.50
C LEU A 144 10.94 -2.28 13.29
N LYS A 145 11.40 -1.14 12.76
CA LYS A 145 11.21 0.19 13.38
C LYS A 145 9.73 0.46 13.65
N VAL A 146 8.86 0.22 12.66
CA VAL A 146 7.41 0.44 12.83
C VAL A 146 6.83 -0.50 13.90
N LYS A 147 7.23 -1.77 13.90
CA LYS A 147 6.80 -2.74 14.93
C LYS A 147 7.22 -2.30 16.34
N PHE A 148 8.44 -1.80 16.50
CA PHE A 148 8.90 -1.27 17.78
C PHE A 148 8.11 -0.05 18.23
N LEU A 149 7.94 0.93 17.34
CA LEU A 149 7.20 2.16 17.63
C LEU A 149 5.71 1.91 17.94
N SER A 150 5.16 0.82 17.40
CA SER A 150 3.78 0.40 17.66
C SER A 150 3.62 -0.40 18.96
N GLY A 151 4.69 -0.65 19.70
CA GLY A 151 4.66 -1.41 20.95
C GLY A 151 4.33 -2.90 20.79
N LEU A 152 4.51 -3.46 19.58
CA LEU A 152 4.16 -4.86 19.29
C LEU A 152 5.06 -5.88 19.97
N TYR A 153 6.25 -5.47 20.45
CA TYR A 153 7.16 -6.34 21.20
C TYR A 153 6.77 -6.40 22.66
N GLU A 154 6.29 -5.29 23.23
CA GLU A 154 5.84 -5.20 24.61
C GLU A 154 4.43 -5.76 24.78
N ASN A 155 3.57 -5.53 23.79
CA ASN A 155 2.15 -5.92 23.83
C ASN A 155 1.73 -6.63 22.52
N PRO A 156 2.20 -7.89 22.29
CA PRO A 156 1.94 -8.60 21.02
C PRO A 156 0.49 -9.09 20.88
N PHE A 157 -0.26 -9.12 22.00
CA PHE A 157 -1.62 -9.63 22.04
C PHE A 157 -2.63 -8.54 22.37
N VAL A 158 -3.84 -8.69 21.85
CA VAL A 158 -4.98 -7.82 22.16
C VAL A 158 -5.42 -8.05 23.61
N GLU A 159 -5.74 -6.99 24.33
CA GLU A 159 -6.34 -7.06 25.66
C GLU A 159 -7.77 -7.63 25.56
N ASN A 160 -8.00 -8.77 26.22
CA ASN A 160 -9.27 -9.50 26.14
C ASN A 160 -10.47 -8.72 26.71
N ASP A 161 -10.24 -7.80 27.65
CA ASP A 161 -11.28 -6.94 28.21
C ASP A 161 -11.90 -6.00 27.18
N LYS A 162 -11.19 -5.66 26.11
CA LYS A 162 -11.69 -4.85 24.99
C LYS A 162 -12.61 -5.61 24.03
N LEU A 163 -12.66 -6.93 24.10
CA LEU A 163 -13.57 -7.73 23.25
C LEU A 163 -15.04 -7.37 23.47
N ASN A 164 -15.43 -6.95 24.68
CA ASN A 164 -16.79 -6.52 24.99
C ASN A 164 -17.22 -5.23 24.28
N LEU A 165 -16.28 -4.47 23.71
CA LEU A 165 -16.57 -3.28 22.90
C LEU A 165 -17.06 -3.64 21.50
N ILE A 166 -16.67 -4.83 21.00
CA ILE A 166 -17.05 -5.28 19.66
C ILE A 166 -18.56 -5.53 19.62
N GLY A 167 -19.24 -4.82 18.72
CA GLY A 167 -20.69 -4.93 18.61
C GLY A 167 -21.49 -4.39 19.79
N SER A 168 -20.88 -3.59 20.67
CA SER A 168 -21.58 -2.88 21.73
C SER A 168 -22.65 -1.95 21.17
N ASP A 169 -23.62 -1.54 22.00
CA ASP A 169 -24.66 -0.61 21.59
C ASP A 169 -24.09 0.72 21.06
N LYS A 170 -22.99 1.19 21.66
CA LYS A 170 -22.27 2.38 21.17
C LYS A 170 -21.77 2.19 19.73
N HIS A 171 -21.13 1.08 19.43
CA HIS A 171 -20.63 0.78 18.08
C HIS A 171 -21.79 0.58 17.08
N ARG A 172 -22.86 -0.13 17.49
CA ARG A 172 -24.05 -0.32 16.65
C ARG A 172 -24.77 1.00 16.34
N ASN A 173 -24.89 1.87 17.33
CA ASN A 173 -25.52 3.19 17.15
C ASN A 173 -24.69 4.09 16.24
N LEU A 174 -23.36 4.09 16.39
CA LEU A 174 -22.45 4.81 15.50
C LEU A 174 -22.57 4.27 14.06
N GLY A 175 -22.60 2.95 13.86
CA GLY A 175 -22.80 2.35 12.55
C GLY A 175 -24.15 2.75 11.93
N ARG A 176 -25.24 2.76 12.70
CA ARG A 176 -26.55 3.23 12.22
C ARG A 176 -26.55 4.72 11.86
N GLN A 177 -25.83 5.53 12.64
CA GLN A 177 -25.68 6.95 12.33
C GLN A 177 -24.91 7.14 11.03
N ALA A 178 -23.77 6.47 10.85
CA ALA A 178 -22.98 6.53 9.61
C ALA A 178 -23.83 6.13 8.39
N VAL A 179 -24.61 5.05 8.49
CA VAL A 179 -25.54 4.64 7.42
C VAL A 179 -26.55 5.75 7.10
N ARG A 180 -27.22 6.31 8.11
CA ARG A 180 -28.20 7.38 7.89
C ARG A 180 -27.62 8.63 7.22
N GLU A 181 -26.37 8.98 7.56
CA GLU A 181 -25.68 10.14 7.02
C GLU A 181 -25.08 9.91 5.62
N SER A 182 -24.88 8.65 5.23
CA SER A 182 -24.28 8.28 3.94
C SER A 182 -25.26 7.74 2.89
N ILE A 183 -26.53 7.54 3.25
CA ILE A 183 -27.55 7.06 2.30
C ILE A 183 -27.77 8.12 1.20
N VAL A 184 -27.70 7.69 -0.06
CA VAL A 184 -28.02 8.50 -1.23
C VAL A 184 -29.17 7.86 -1.99
N VAL A 185 -30.23 8.62 -2.25
CA VAL A 185 -31.34 8.16 -3.09
C VAL A 185 -30.95 8.28 -4.54
N LEU A 186 -30.68 7.15 -5.21
CA LEU A 186 -30.29 7.11 -6.63
C LEU A 186 -31.49 7.18 -7.58
N LYS A 187 -32.65 6.68 -7.15
CA LYS A 187 -33.90 6.70 -7.90
C LYS A 187 -35.08 6.84 -6.94
N ASN A 188 -35.99 7.75 -7.22
CA ASN A 188 -37.23 7.93 -6.47
C ASN A 188 -38.37 8.18 -7.47
N ASP A 189 -39.27 7.22 -7.61
CA ASP A 189 -40.45 7.29 -8.47
C ASP A 189 -41.68 7.68 -7.62
N GLU A 190 -41.63 8.81 -6.93
CA GLU A 190 -42.70 9.37 -6.05
C GLU A 190 -43.03 8.45 -4.85
N MET A 191 -42.03 7.70 -4.31
CA MET A 191 -42.22 6.83 -3.15
C MET A 191 -41.83 7.49 -1.81
N LEU A 192 -41.11 8.61 -1.84
CA LEU A 192 -40.69 9.42 -0.68
C LEU A 192 -41.15 10.84 -0.85
#